data_54ad79cdab8afe2b3ed17f94d4e2d122
#
_entry.id   54ad79cdab8afe2b3ed17f94d4e2d122
#
_cell.length_a   1.000
_cell.length_b   1.000
_cell.length_c   1.000
_cell.angle_alpha   90.00
_cell.angle_beta   90.00
_cell.angle_gamma   90.00
#
_symmetry.space_group_name_H-M   'P 1'
#
loop_
_entity.id
_entity.type
_entity.pdbx_description
1 polymer ?
#
loop_
_entity_poly.entity_id
_entity_poly.type
_entity_poly.pdbx_seq_one_letter_code
_entity_poly.pdbx_strand_id
1 'polypeptide(L)'
;MVYDENKVDKNHYPVLLLHGWPSSIREFYPLIHKLHQTHLDKKNKYIFNVVAPSLPGFAWSQGASKVGLGPVQVAVIMRNLMLRLGYKRFFIHGSDMGSLVASHMATLFPENVLGYHSNLCAVFTERSLVKGFINAVKSNIFGAHGFEANFLPHWEPIKHLIEESGYYHLQATKPDTIGAVLTDNPIGLAAYILEKWSSLTNRKYKESANGGLSERFKLDALLDNVMLYHLTNSIITSSRLFAETHSQQQRELQMDWVPTDVPTGCARFKHDLIHFYDNQLKDKYRNLIHSKYYSNGGHFVALEMPQLLYADFIEFVKKVEKFSSSLAWF
;
A
#
# COMPACT_ATOMS: atom_id res chain seq x y z
N MET A 1 12.35 -3.23 25.22
CA MET A 1 11.75 -2.12 25.99
C MET A 1 10.25 -2.28 25.82
N VAL A 2 9.48 -2.53 26.89
CA VAL A 2 8.02 -2.67 26.80
C VAL A 2 7.43 -1.26 26.77
N TYR A 3 6.59 -1.00 25.75
CA TYR A 3 5.89 0.27 25.62
C TYR A 3 4.86 0.40 26.77
N ASP A 4 4.99 1.43 27.58
CA ASP A 4 4.07 1.70 28.70
C ASP A 4 3.17 2.88 28.32
N GLU A 5 1.90 2.59 28.01
CA GLU A 5 0.89 3.59 27.62
C GLU A 5 0.69 4.70 28.69
N ASN A 6 0.95 4.41 29.95
CA ASN A 6 0.76 5.36 31.06
C ASN A 6 1.90 6.38 31.18
N LYS A 7 3.00 6.17 30.44
CA LYS A 7 4.17 7.06 30.41
C LYS A 7 4.34 7.80 29.08
N VAL A 8 3.38 7.67 28.16
CA VAL A 8 3.51 8.23 26.82
C VAL A 8 3.08 9.69 26.83
N ASP A 9 4.00 10.55 26.46
CA ASP A 9 3.70 11.92 26.05
C ASP A 9 2.59 11.90 24.99
N LYS A 10 1.60 12.81 25.07
CA LYS A 10 0.42 12.87 24.20
C LYS A 10 0.70 12.86 22.68
N ASN A 11 1.95 12.85 22.28
CA ASN A 11 2.42 12.97 20.88
C ASN A 11 3.20 11.75 20.37
N HIS A 12 3.22 10.63 21.11
CA HIS A 12 3.87 9.39 20.69
C HIS A 12 2.89 8.50 19.95
N TYR A 13 3.16 8.25 18.68
CA TYR A 13 2.30 7.43 17.84
C TYR A 13 3.05 6.22 17.27
N PRO A 14 2.63 4.99 17.61
CA PRO A 14 3.06 3.81 16.88
C PRO A 14 2.54 3.85 15.44
N VAL A 15 3.39 3.48 14.49
CA VAL A 15 3.05 3.43 13.06
C VAL A 15 3.46 2.08 12.49
N LEU A 16 2.52 1.37 11.91
CA LEU A 16 2.75 0.14 11.16
C LEU A 16 2.86 0.47 9.67
N LEU A 17 3.97 0.10 9.05
CA LEU A 17 4.21 0.26 7.60
C LEU A 17 4.14 -1.12 6.92
N LEU A 18 3.25 -1.27 5.96
CA LEU A 18 3.00 -2.51 5.24
C LEU A 18 3.29 -2.34 3.75
N HIS A 19 4.33 -3.00 3.28
CA HIS A 19 4.75 -3.04 1.87
C HIS A 19 3.92 -4.02 1.04
N GLY A 20 4.22 -4.13 -0.24
CA GLY A 20 3.64 -5.14 -1.13
C GLY A 20 4.65 -5.77 -2.09
N TRP A 21 4.18 -6.22 -3.24
CA TRP A 21 4.97 -6.86 -4.27
C TRP A 21 5.16 -5.92 -5.49
N PRO A 22 6.33 -5.87 -6.15
CA PRO A 22 7.57 -6.58 -5.88
C PRO A 22 8.51 -5.83 -4.93
N SER A 23 7.95 -5.11 -3.99
CA SER A 23 8.68 -4.36 -2.99
C SER A 23 9.00 -5.20 -1.75
N SER A 24 9.60 -4.58 -0.78
CA SER A 24 9.93 -5.09 0.54
C SER A 24 9.98 -3.94 1.55
N ILE A 25 10.35 -4.21 2.78
CA ILE A 25 10.62 -3.15 3.78
C ILE A 25 11.65 -2.13 3.28
N ARG A 26 12.45 -2.47 2.27
CA ARG A 26 13.48 -1.59 1.70
C ARG A 26 12.92 -0.30 1.12
N GLU A 27 11.68 -0.32 0.62
CA GLU A 27 11.02 0.87 0.10
C GLU A 27 10.80 1.94 1.17
N PHE A 28 10.60 1.51 2.43
CA PHE A 28 10.31 2.42 3.52
C PHE A 28 11.55 3.02 4.21
N TYR A 29 12.76 2.58 3.91
CA TYR A 29 13.95 3.09 4.61
C TYR A 29 14.06 4.62 4.62
N PRO A 30 13.85 5.33 3.49
CA PRO A 30 13.87 6.78 3.52
C PRO A 30 12.71 7.39 4.34
N LEU A 31 11.52 6.78 4.30
CA LEU A 31 10.37 7.23 5.06
C LEU A 31 10.55 6.99 6.57
N ILE A 32 11.06 5.82 6.97
CA ILE A 32 11.39 5.48 8.36
C ILE A 32 12.34 6.51 8.95
N HIS A 33 13.40 6.85 8.21
CA HIS A 33 14.36 7.86 8.66
C HIS A 33 13.69 9.21 8.91
N LYS A 34 12.79 9.65 8.02
CA LYS A 34 12.05 10.91 8.17
C LYS A 34 11.06 10.87 9.34
N LEU A 35 10.32 9.79 9.50
CA LEU A 35 9.40 9.60 10.63
C LEU A 35 10.17 9.61 11.97
N HIS A 36 11.31 8.92 12.03
CA HIS A 36 12.17 8.92 13.21
C HIS A 36 12.70 10.32 13.55
N GLN A 37 13.05 11.13 12.55
CA GLN A 37 13.56 12.49 12.73
C GLN A 37 12.47 13.54 12.97
N THR A 38 11.19 13.19 12.91
CA THR A 38 10.09 14.17 13.06
C THR A 38 10.19 14.96 14.37
N HIS A 39 10.63 14.33 15.44
CA HIS A 39 10.79 14.98 16.75
C HIS A 39 11.92 16.03 16.78
N LEU A 40 12.85 15.99 15.84
CA LEU A 40 13.94 16.99 15.72
C LEU A 40 13.46 18.28 15.06
N ASP A 41 12.35 18.25 14.34
CA ASP A 41 11.74 19.44 13.76
C ASP A 41 10.88 20.15 14.81
N LYS A 42 11.32 21.32 15.28
CA LYS A 42 10.61 22.14 16.27
C LYS A 42 9.18 22.51 15.85
N LYS A 43 8.82 22.39 14.57
CA LYS A 43 7.48 22.62 14.03
C LYS A 43 6.55 21.41 14.17
N ASN A 44 7.11 20.24 14.44
CA ASN A 44 6.37 18.99 14.58
C ASN A 44 6.49 18.48 16.01
N LYS A 45 5.34 18.21 16.61
CA LYS A 45 5.25 17.71 17.98
C LYS A 45 5.22 16.17 18.07
N TYR A 46 5.29 15.48 16.90
CA TYR A 46 5.07 14.03 16.83
C TYR A 46 6.36 13.23 17.03
N ILE A 47 6.23 12.13 17.74
CA ILE A 47 7.25 11.09 17.87
C ILE A 47 6.62 9.80 17.35
N PHE A 48 7.25 9.19 16.34
CA PHE A 48 6.75 7.97 15.74
C PHE A 48 7.61 6.77 16.12
N ASN A 49 6.95 5.74 16.67
CA ASN A 49 7.52 4.41 16.87
C ASN A 49 7.17 3.56 15.66
N VAL A 50 8.10 3.39 14.74
CA VAL A 50 7.85 2.72 13.45
C VAL A 50 8.07 1.23 13.56
N VAL A 51 7.09 0.45 13.11
CA VAL A 51 7.17 -1.00 12.92
C VAL A 51 6.96 -1.28 11.43
N ALA A 52 7.97 -1.84 10.78
CA ALA A 52 7.95 -2.18 9.35
C ALA A 52 8.32 -3.66 9.18
N PRO A 53 7.38 -4.59 9.33
CA PRO A 53 7.63 -6.01 9.15
C PRO A 53 7.71 -6.36 7.66
N SER A 54 8.48 -7.38 7.30
CA SER A 54 8.23 -8.10 6.07
C SER A 54 6.88 -8.82 6.17
N LEU A 55 6.03 -8.73 5.14
CA LEU A 55 4.79 -9.49 5.12
C LEU A 55 5.07 -11.00 5.17
N PRO A 56 4.18 -11.83 5.72
CA PRO A 56 4.35 -13.28 5.71
C PRO A 56 4.62 -13.80 4.29
N GLY A 57 5.70 -14.56 4.13
CA GLY A 57 6.14 -15.05 2.82
C GLY A 57 7.08 -14.12 2.05
N PHE A 58 7.40 -12.94 2.59
CA PHE A 58 8.33 -11.99 1.99
C PHE A 58 9.62 -11.89 2.82
N ALA A 59 10.73 -11.78 2.13
CA ALA A 59 12.05 -11.56 2.73
C ALA A 59 12.28 -12.44 3.99
N TRP A 60 12.45 -11.83 5.15
CA TRP A 60 12.78 -12.56 6.38
C TRP A 60 11.57 -13.13 7.14
N SER A 61 10.36 -12.88 6.69
CA SER A 61 9.17 -13.45 7.31
C SER A 61 8.85 -14.83 6.72
N GLN A 62 8.57 -15.78 7.58
CA GLN A 62 8.25 -17.14 7.17
C GLN A 62 7.00 -17.15 6.28
N GLY A 63 7.06 -17.93 5.19
CA GLY A 63 5.91 -18.20 4.34
C GLY A 63 4.96 -19.22 4.96
N ALA A 64 3.70 -19.22 4.49
CA ALA A 64 2.73 -20.22 4.90
C ALA A 64 3.13 -21.62 4.43
N SER A 65 3.00 -22.60 5.30
CA SER A 65 3.17 -24.02 4.99
C SER A 65 1.89 -24.67 4.45
N LYS A 66 0.75 -23.98 4.54
CA LYS A 66 -0.57 -24.43 4.11
C LYS A 66 -1.31 -23.32 3.38
N VAL A 67 -2.23 -23.69 2.53
CA VAL A 67 -3.18 -22.76 1.89
C VAL A 67 -4.06 -22.05 2.93
N GLY A 68 -4.57 -20.87 2.58
CA GLY A 68 -5.51 -20.10 3.40
C GLY A 68 -4.90 -18.87 4.08
N LEU A 69 -3.61 -18.53 3.84
CA LEU A 69 -3.01 -17.30 4.34
C LEU A 69 -3.22 -16.14 3.35
N GLY A 70 -4.46 -15.67 3.26
CA GLY A 70 -4.79 -14.50 2.45
C GLY A 70 -4.69 -13.18 3.23
N PRO A 71 -5.00 -12.04 2.59
CA PRO A 71 -4.83 -10.71 3.16
C PRO A 71 -5.56 -10.49 4.50
N VAL A 72 -6.71 -11.13 4.69
CA VAL A 72 -7.49 -11.05 5.94
C VAL A 72 -6.72 -11.70 7.10
N GLN A 73 -6.15 -12.89 6.88
CA GLN A 73 -5.36 -13.58 7.90
C GLN A 73 -4.05 -12.85 8.18
N VAL A 74 -3.44 -12.26 7.15
CA VAL A 74 -2.26 -11.41 7.32
C VAL A 74 -2.60 -10.19 8.18
N ALA A 75 -3.78 -9.58 8.00
CA ALA A 75 -4.22 -8.47 8.84
C ALA A 75 -4.30 -8.84 10.33
N VAL A 76 -4.82 -10.04 10.64
CA VAL A 76 -4.85 -10.58 12.02
C VAL A 76 -3.43 -10.75 12.58
N ILE A 77 -2.51 -11.31 11.78
CA ILE A 77 -1.10 -11.52 12.18
C ILE A 77 -0.44 -10.17 12.48
N MET A 78 -0.60 -9.19 11.60
CA MET A 78 0.02 -7.86 11.77
C MET A 78 -0.55 -7.10 12.96
N ARG A 79 -1.87 -7.19 13.20
CA ARG A 79 -2.47 -6.64 14.42
C ARG A 79 -1.91 -7.31 15.68
N ASN A 80 -1.80 -8.63 15.68
CA ASN A 80 -1.26 -9.37 16.82
C ASN A 80 0.22 -9.06 17.06
N LEU A 81 1.00 -8.81 16.00
CA LEU A 81 2.37 -8.31 16.11
C LEU A 81 2.41 -6.99 16.88
N MET A 82 1.58 -6.02 16.53
CA MET A 82 1.52 -4.73 17.22
C MET A 82 1.15 -4.89 18.69
N LEU A 83 0.17 -5.73 19.00
CA LEU A 83 -0.21 -6.02 20.40
C LEU A 83 0.91 -6.69 21.20
N ARG A 84 1.66 -7.63 20.59
CA ARG A 84 2.81 -8.28 21.25
C ARG A 84 3.95 -7.31 21.51
N LEU A 85 4.10 -6.26 20.68
CA LEU A 85 5.04 -5.16 20.91
C LEU A 85 4.54 -4.15 21.96
N GLY A 86 3.32 -4.31 22.49
CA GLY A 86 2.72 -3.44 23.48
C GLY A 86 1.88 -2.30 22.89
N TYR A 87 1.71 -2.22 21.57
CA TYR A 87 0.97 -1.15 20.93
C TYR A 87 -0.50 -1.55 20.76
N LYS A 88 -1.39 -1.05 21.62
CA LYS A 88 -2.83 -1.33 21.54
C LYS A 88 -3.53 -0.49 20.45
N ARG A 89 -3.05 0.73 20.22
CA ARG A 89 -3.56 1.65 19.18
C ARG A 89 -2.42 2.21 18.37
N PHE A 90 -2.58 2.25 17.04
CA PHE A 90 -1.52 2.65 16.13
C PHE A 90 -2.08 3.18 14.80
N PHE A 91 -1.30 4.00 14.10
CA PHE A 91 -1.54 4.34 12.71
C PHE A 91 -1.05 3.21 11.80
N ILE A 92 -1.68 3.07 10.65
CA ILE A 92 -1.22 2.14 9.60
C ILE A 92 -1.01 2.92 8.31
N HIS A 93 0.12 2.69 7.67
CA HIS A 93 0.32 3.03 6.26
C HIS A 93 0.52 1.74 5.46
N GLY A 94 -0.26 1.58 4.39
CA GLY A 94 -0.18 0.43 3.49
C GLY A 94 0.08 0.86 2.05
N SER A 95 0.93 0.12 1.36
CA SER A 95 1.24 0.22 -0.06
C SER A 95 0.93 -1.12 -0.73
N ASP A 96 0.40 -1.13 -1.96
CA ASP A 96 0.12 -2.36 -2.72
C ASP A 96 -0.69 -3.41 -1.93
N MET A 97 -0.21 -4.66 -1.84
CA MET A 97 -0.83 -5.73 -1.01
C MET A 97 -0.91 -5.32 0.48
N GLY A 98 0.06 -4.53 0.96
CA GLY A 98 0.01 -3.98 2.31
C GLY A 98 -1.17 -3.01 2.52
N SER A 99 -1.64 -2.34 1.48
CA SER A 99 -2.84 -1.49 1.57
C SER A 99 -4.12 -2.32 1.74
N LEU A 100 -4.21 -3.46 1.08
CA LEU A 100 -5.32 -4.40 1.24
C LEU A 100 -5.35 -4.99 2.65
N VAL A 101 -4.19 -5.43 3.15
CA VAL A 101 -4.01 -5.91 4.53
C VAL A 101 -4.41 -4.83 5.54
N ALA A 102 -3.95 -3.59 5.35
CA ALA A 102 -4.28 -2.45 6.21
C ALA A 102 -5.76 -2.11 6.20
N SER A 103 -6.41 -2.14 5.03
CA SER A 103 -7.86 -1.95 4.87
C SER A 103 -8.65 -3.00 5.65
N HIS A 104 -8.27 -4.28 5.52
CA HIS A 104 -8.92 -5.35 6.29
C HIS A 104 -8.69 -5.20 7.79
N MET A 105 -7.49 -4.78 8.22
CA MET A 105 -7.22 -4.51 9.63
C MET A 105 -8.07 -3.37 10.18
N ALA A 106 -8.22 -2.27 9.43
CA ALA A 106 -9.07 -1.14 9.80
C ALA A 106 -10.56 -1.52 9.87
N THR A 107 -10.96 -2.56 9.13
CA THR A 107 -12.34 -3.07 9.14
C THR A 107 -12.59 -4.02 10.31
N LEU A 108 -11.63 -4.94 10.57
CA LEU A 108 -11.78 -5.98 11.59
C LEU A 108 -11.49 -5.50 13.02
N PHE A 109 -10.60 -4.52 13.15
CA PHE A 109 -10.07 -4.06 14.45
C PHE A 109 -10.06 -2.53 14.54
N PRO A 110 -11.22 -1.87 14.32
CA PRO A 110 -11.29 -0.40 14.32
C PRO A 110 -10.83 0.20 15.66
N GLU A 111 -10.98 -0.52 16.77
CA GLU A 111 -10.53 -0.11 18.10
C GLU A 111 -9.00 0.00 18.21
N ASN A 112 -8.24 -0.76 17.40
CA ASN A 112 -6.78 -0.74 17.41
C ASN A 112 -6.19 0.28 16.42
N VAL A 113 -6.97 0.74 15.43
CA VAL A 113 -6.47 1.60 14.35
C VAL A 113 -6.85 3.05 14.58
N LEU A 114 -5.86 3.90 14.86
CA LEU A 114 -6.03 5.35 15.00
C LEU A 114 -6.41 6.02 13.67
N GLY A 115 -5.84 5.52 12.59
CA GLY A 115 -6.09 5.99 11.23
C GLY A 115 -5.37 5.10 10.22
N TYR A 116 -6.02 4.91 9.07
CA TYR A 116 -5.50 4.16 7.93
C TYR A 116 -5.10 5.12 6.81
N HIS A 117 -3.84 5.09 6.41
CA HIS A 117 -3.28 5.85 5.31
C HIS A 117 -2.78 4.92 4.20
N SER A 118 -2.98 5.28 2.95
CA SER A 118 -2.50 4.47 1.82
C SER A 118 -2.19 5.34 0.60
N ASN A 119 -1.20 4.90 -0.19
CA ASN A 119 -0.99 5.40 -1.55
C ASN A 119 -1.78 4.62 -2.61
N LEU A 120 -2.27 3.42 -2.28
CA LEU A 120 -3.15 2.61 -3.12
C LEU A 120 -4.47 2.32 -2.40
N CYS A 121 -5.36 3.33 -2.29
CA CYS A 121 -6.71 3.11 -1.80
C CYS A 121 -7.57 2.44 -2.86
N ALA A 122 -8.08 1.25 -2.57
CA ALA A 122 -8.87 0.46 -3.50
C ALA A 122 -10.16 -0.06 -2.87
N VAL A 123 -11.19 -0.26 -3.71
CA VAL A 123 -12.47 -0.88 -3.36
C VAL A 123 -12.97 -1.71 -4.53
N PHE A 124 -12.95 -3.02 -4.38
CA PHE A 124 -13.31 -3.99 -5.43
C PHE A 124 -14.70 -4.59 -5.20
N THR A 125 -15.74 -3.75 -5.21
CA THR A 125 -17.13 -4.19 -5.17
C THR A 125 -17.82 -3.92 -6.50
N GLU A 126 -18.85 -4.67 -6.87
CA GLU A 126 -19.65 -4.44 -8.09
C GLU A 126 -20.22 -3.02 -8.09
N ARG A 127 -20.65 -2.54 -6.94
CA ARG A 127 -21.13 -1.14 -6.78
C ARG A 127 -20.04 -0.13 -7.11
N SER A 128 -18.81 -0.35 -6.65
CA SER A 128 -17.66 0.50 -6.96
C SER A 128 -17.35 0.48 -8.46
N LEU A 129 -17.38 -0.69 -9.11
CA LEU A 129 -17.16 -0.82 -10.55
C LEU A 129 -18.22 -0.07 -11.36
N VAL A 130 -19.51 -0.19 -10.98
CA VAL A 130 -20.60 0.56 -11.61
C VAL A 130 -20.41 2.06 -11.46
N LYS A 131 -20.04 2.55 -10.26
CA LYS A 131 -19.71 3.97 -10.04
C LYS A 131 -18.52 4.42 -10.88
N GLY A 132 -17.49 3.60 -10.97
CA GLY A 132 -16.32 3.85 -11.82
C GLY A 132 -16.74 4.04 -13.29
N PHE A 133 -17.56 3.14 -13.80
CA PHE A 133 -18.09 3.23 -15.17
C PHE A 133 -18.92 4.51 -15.37
N ILE A 134 -19.82 4.83 -14.44
CA ILE A 134 -20.63 6.07 -14.51
C ILE A 134 -19.74 7.32 -14.50
N ASN A 135 -18.73 7.37 -13.63
CA ASN A 135 -17.76 8.46 -13.57
C ASN A 135 -17.00 8.58 -14.90
N ALA A 136 -16.60 7.45 -15.47
CA ALA A 136 -15.94 7.38 -16.77
C ALA A 136 -16.82 7.98 -17.88
N VAL A 137 -18.08 7.59 -17.97
CA VAL A 137 -19.03 8.12 -18.96
C VAL A 137 -19.27 9.63 -18.76
N LYS A 138 -19.48 10.07 -17.52
CA LYS A 138 -19.64 11.50 -17.21
C LYS A 138 -18.45 12.34 -17.63
N SER A 139 -17.25 11.87 -17.36
CA SER A 139 -16.01 12.56 -17.72
C SER A 139 -15.83 12.65 -19.24
N ASN A 140 -16.28 11.64 -20.02
CA ASN A 140 -16.29 11.69 -21.47
C ASN A 140 -17.28 12.72 -22.05
N ILE A 141 -18.48 12.83 -21.46
CA ILE A 141 -19.53 13.69 -21.96
C ILE A 141 -19.33 15.17 -21.57
N PHE A 142 -18.97 15.39 -20.32
CA PHE A 142 -18.89 16.74 -19.72
C PHE A 142 -17.47 17.25 -19.54
N GLY A 143 -16.47 16.46 -19.93
CA GLY A 143 -15.07 16.71 -19.61
C GLY A 143 -14.74 16.36 -18.16
N ALA A 144 -13.48 16.09 -17.90
CA ALA A 144 -12.98 15.87 -16.55
C ALA A 144 -12.69 17.23 -15.89
N HIS A 145 -13.18 17.45 -14.68
CA HIS A 145 -12.96 18.67 -13.93
C HIS A 145 -12.24 18.43 -12.60
N GLY A 146 -11.44 19.41 -12.17
CA GLY A 146 -10.75 19.37 -10.90
C GLY A 146 -9.79 18.16 -10.78
N PHE A 147 -9.94 17.41 -9.69
CA PHE A 147 -9.15 16.22 -9.41
C PHE A 147 -9.29 15.14 -10.52
N GLU A 148 -10.49 14.96 -11.03
CA GLU A 148 -10.82 13.95 -12.05
C GLU A 148 -10.13 14.21 -13.40
N ALA A 149 -9.79 15.48 -13.70
CA ALA A 149 -9.04 15.84 -14.90
C ALA A 149 -7.63 15.22 -14.94
N ASN A 150 -7.12 14.75 -13.80
CA ASN A 150 -5.81 14.10 -13.72
C ASN A 150 -5.86 12.60 -14.03
N PHE A 151 -7.06 11.99 -14.07
CA PHE A 151 -7.20 10.63 -14.57
C PHE A 151 -6.97 10.61 -16.07
N LEU A 152 -6.30 9.57 -16.54
CA LEU A 152 -6.04 9.39 -17.96
C LEU A 152 -7.35 9.24 -18.76
N PRO A 153 -7.36 9.55 -20.05
CA PRO A 153 -8.49 9.22 -20.93
C PRO A 153 -8.92 7.77 -20.73
N HIS A 154 -10.22 7.50 -20.79
CA HIS A 154 -10.82 6.23 -20.33
C HIS A 154 -10.23 4.95 -20.93
N TRP A 155 -9.75 5.00 -22.14
CA TRP A 155 -9.10 3.86 -22.79
C TRP A 155 -7.69 3.61 -22.24
N GLU A 156 -6.94 4.65 -21.92
CA GLU A 156 -5.54 4.52 -21.49
C GLU A 156 -5.37 3.75 -20.16
N PRO A 157 -6.22 3.92 -19.12
CA PRO A 157 -6.17 3.05 -17.94
C PRO A 157 -6.44 1.58 -18.24
N ILE A 158 -7.41 1.29 -19.14
CA ILE A 158 -7.74 -0.08 -19.50
C ILE A 158 -6.58 -0.70 -20.31
N LYS A 159 -6.05 0.03 -21.28
CA LYS A 159 -4.88 -0.38 -22.04
C LYS A 159 -3.69 -0.67 -21.14
N HIS A 160 -3.39 0.25 -20.22
CA HIS A 160 -2.31 0.08 -19.26
C HIS A 160 -2.53 -1.15 -18.36
N LEU A 161 -3.74 -1.35 -17.88
CA LEU A 161 -4.06 -2.53 -17.08
C LEU A 161 -3.82 -3.83 -17.85
N ILE A 162 -4.25 -3.89 -19.12
CA ILE A 162 -4.02 -5.07 -19.98
C ILE A 162 -2.52 -5.29 -20.21
N GLU A 163 -1.78 -4.23 -20.54
CA GLU A 163 -0.35 -4.31 -20.85
C GLU A 163 0.49 -4.70 -19.62
N GLU A 164 0.13 -4.22 -18.42
CA GLU A 164 0.99 -4.32 -17.24
C GLU A 164 0.51 -5.36 -16.20
N SER A 165 -0.66 -6.00 -16.38
CA SER A 165 -1.21 -6.95 -15.39
C SER A 165 -0.83 -8.41 -15.61
N GLY A 166 -0.04 -8.74 -16.62
CA GLY A 166 0.33 -10.14 -16.93
C GLY A 166 0.95 -10.87 -15.73
N TYR A 167 1.85 -10.21 -14.99
CA TYR A 167 2.45 -10.75 -13.77
C TYR A 167 1.40 -11.11 -12.71
N TYR A 168 0.40 -10.27 -12.56
CA TYR A 168 -0.68 -10.44 -11.59
C TYR A 168 -1.48 -11.71 -11.86
N HIS A 169 -1.91 -11.91 -13.11
CA HIS A 169 -2.63 -13.11 -13.51
C HIS A 169 -1.81 -14.40 -13.35
N LEU A 170 -0.52 -14.32 -13.69
CA LEU A 170 0.38 -15.45 -13.56
C LEU A 170 0.57 -15.85 -12.09
N GLN A 171 0.80 -14.87 -11.21
CA GLN A 171 0.94 -15.11 -9.77
C GLN A 171 -0.37 -15.52 -9.09
N ALA A 172 -1.51 -14.97 -9.53
CA ALA A 172 -2.82 -15.32 -8.99
C ALA A 172 -3.27 -16.75 -9.36
N THR A 173 -2.74 -17.32 -10.43
CA THR A 173 -3.18 -18.62 -10.96
C THR A 173 -2.12 -19.72 -10.87
N LYS A 174 -0.85 -19.40 -11.06
CA LYS A 174 0.29 -20.31 -11.14
C LYS A 174 1.52 -19.79 -10.37
N PRO A 175 1.37 -19.41 -9.07
CA PRO A 175 2.46 -18.79 -8.29
C PRO A 175 3.70 -19.70 -8.22
N ASP A 176 3.52 -21.00 -8.01
CA ASP A 176 4.63 -21.92 -7.86
C ASP A 176 5.38 -22.16 -9.17
N THR A 177 4.65 -22.16 -10.30
CA THR A 177 5.29 -22.33 -11.62
C THR A 177 6.24 -21.19 -11.94
N ILE A 178 5.78 -19.96 -11.83
CA ILE A 178 6.65 -18.79 -12.08
C ILE A 178 7.70 -18.64 -10.97
N GLY A 179 7.33 -18.89 -9.73
CA GLY A 179 8.25 -18.82 -8.61
C GLY A 179 9.42 -19.78 -8.73
N ALA A 180 9.20 -21.02 -9.16
CA ALA A 180 10.28 -22.00 -9.38
C ALA A 180 11.27 -21.49 -10.45
N VAL A 181 10.77 -20.98 -11.58
CA VAL A 181 11.63 -20.43 -12.65
C VAL A 181 12.47 -19.26 -12.17
N LEU A 182 11.89 -18.36 -11.37
CA LEU A 182 12.56 -17.15 -10.88
C LEU A 182 13.52 -17.42 -9.72
N THR A 183 13.33 -18.50 -8.97
CA THR A 183 14.23 -18.88 -7.88
C THR A 183 15.60 -19.29 -8.40
N ASP A 184 15.64 -20.05 -9.49
CA ASP A 184 16.87 -20.62 -10.03
C ASP A 184 17.66 -19.62 -10.90
N ASN A 185 17.03 -18.52 -11.32
CA ASN A 185 17.66 -17.56 -12.23
C ASN A 185 17.65 -16.14 -11.65
N PRO A 186 18.74 -15.69 -10.99
CA PRO A 186 18.81 -14.37 -10.40
C PRO A 186 18.69 -13.21 -11.42
N ILE A 187 19.14 -13.43 -12.67
CA ILE A 187 18.99 -12.42 -13.73
C ILE A 187 17.54 -12.34 -14.17
N GLY A 188 16.86 -13.49 -14.35
CA GLY A 188 15.45 -13.55 -14.65
C GLY A 188 14.59 -12.93 -13.54
N LEU A 189 14.93 -13.19 -12.27
CA LEU A 189 14.30 -12.56 -11.11
C LEU A 189 14.47 -11.03 -11.13
N ALA A 190 15.71 -10.56 -11.38
CA ALA A 190 15.99 -9.13 -11.47
C ALA A 190 15.17 -8.47 -12.59
N ALA A 191 15.17 -9.06 -13.77
CA ALA A 191 14.38 -8.56 -14.93
C ALA A 191 12.88 -8.49 -14.60
N TYR A 192 12.32 -9.55 -13.99
CA TYR A 192 10.91 -9.64 -13.63
C TYR A 192 10.48 -8.60 -12.59
N ILE A 193 11.33 -8.34 -11.60
CA ILE A 193 11.08 -7.33 -10.57
C ILE A 193 11.30 -5.92 -11.11
N LEU A 194 12.45 -5.64 -11.73
CA LEU A 194 12.85 -4.30 -12.14
C LEU A 194 11.99 -3.74 -13.26
N GLU A 195 11.43 -4.58 -14.12
CA GLU A 195 10.45 -4.17 -15.12
C GLU A 195 9.24 -3.51 -14.46
N LYS A 196 8.73 -4.05 -13.33
CA LYS A 196 7.62 -3.44 -12.60
C LYS A 196 8.04 -2.15 -11.88
N TRP A 197 9.24 -2.08 -11.35
CA TRP A 197 9.79 -0.83 -10.81
C TRP A 197 9.89 0.26 -11.88
N SER A 198 10.14 -0.10 -13.13
CA SER A 198 10.12 0.83 -14.26
C SER A 198 8.70 1.29 -14.60
N SER A 199 7.85 0.37 -15.03
CA SER A 199 6.55 0.66 -15.62
C SER A 199 5.54 1.26 -14.63
N LEU A 200 5.61 0.89 -13.33
CA LEU A 200 4.72 1.41 -12.29
C LEU A 200 5.22 2.70 -11.61
N THR A 201 6.45 3.11 -11.88
CA THR A 201 6.98 4.42 -11.43
C THR A 201 6.61 5.52 -12.42
N ASN A 202 6.80 5.26 -13.71
CA ASN A 202 6.36 6.16 -14.76
C ASN A 202 6.12 5.38 -16.05
N ARG A 203 4.91 5.47 -16.59
CA ARG A 203 4.51 4.74 -17.81
C ARG A 203 5.39 4.99 -19.02
N LYS A 204 6.07 6.15 -19.11
CA LYS A 204 7.01 6.48 -20.16
C LYS A 204 8.34 5.74 -20.05
N TYR A 205 8.67 5.20 -18.88
CA TYR A 205 9.96 4.53 -18.68
C TYR A 205 10.12 3.25 -19.48
N LYS A 206 9.00 2.59 -19.83
CA LYS A 206 9.03 1.43 -20.75
C LYS A 206 9.61 1.75 -22.14
N GLU A 207 9.61 3.03 -22.55
CA GLU A 207 10.16 3.48 -23.81
C GLU A 207 11.66 3.83 -23.71
N SER A 208 12.20 3.87 -22.49
CA SER A 208 13.60 4.21 -22.23
C SER A 208 14.48 2.98 -22.31
N ALA A 209 15.65 3.08 -22.93
CA ALA A 209 16.59 1.96 -23.12
C ALA A 209 17.05 1.32 -21.80
N ASN A 210 17.10 2.09 -20.70
CA ASN A 210 17.47 1.65 -19.34
C ASN A 210 16.26 1.52 -18.42
N GLY A 211 15.04 1.55 -18.95
CA GLY A 211 13.81 1.52 -18.17
C GLY A 211 13.60 2.72 -17.23
N GLY A 212 14.34 3.83 -17.42
CA GLY A 212 14.24 5.05 -16.60
C GLY A 212 14.56 4.88 -15.11
N LEU A 213 15.03 3.70 -14.67
CA LEU A 213 15.21 3.35 -13.25
C LEU A 213 16.15 4.32 -12.52
N SER A 214 17.27 4.71 -13.15
CA SER A 214 18.26 5.61 -12.56
C SER A 214 17.77 7.07 -12.41
N GLU A 215 16.64 7.44 -13.00
CA GLU A 215 16.06 8.77 -12.87
C GLU A 215 15.42 8.99 -11.47
N ARG A 216 14.97 7.93 -10.83
CA ARG A 216 14.25 7.97 -9.54
C ARG A 216 14.91 7.17 -8.43
N PHE A 217 15.68 6.15 -8.77
CA PHE A 217 16.23 5.23 -7.79
C PHE A 217 17.74 5.16 -7.86
N LYS A 218 18.36 4.93 -6.71
CA LYS A 218 19.73 4.42 -6.66
C LYS A 218 19.70 2.95 -7.03
N LEU A 219 20.53 2.50 -7.96
CA LEU A 219 20.56 1.11 -8.40
C LEU A 219 20.82 0.15 -7.24
N ASP A 220 21.68 0.51 -6.29
CA ASP A 220 21.93 -0.28 -5.09
C ASP A 220 20.63 -0.55 -4.31
N ALA A 221 19.73 0.44 -4.21
CA ALA A 221 18.45 0.27 -3.51
C ALA A 221 17.52 -0.73 -4.22
N LEU A 222 17.54 -0.75 -5.55
CA LEU A 222 16.79 -1.73 -6.35
C LEU A 222 17.42 -3.12 -6.26
N LEU A 223 18.74 -3.20 -6.31
CA LEU A 223 19.47 -4.46 -6.16
C LEU A 223 19.31 -5.04 -4.76
N ASP A 224 19.35 -4.22 -3.70
CA ASP A 224 19.01 -4.66 -2.34
C ASP A 224 17.65 -5.35 -2.31
N ASN A 225 16.64 -4.76 -2.97
CA ASN A 225 15.30 -5.34 -3.02
C ASN A 225 15.28 -6.68 -3.78
N VAL A 226 15.93 -6.78 -4.93
CA VAL A 226 16.05 -8.03 -5.69
C VAL A 226 16.78 -9.10 -4.87
N MET A 227 17.88 -8.72 -4.21
CA MET A 227 18.68 -9.64 -3.37
C MET A 227 17.90 -10.14 -2.16
N LEU A 228 16.99 -9.34 -1.59
CA LEU A 228 16.09 -9.81 -0.52
C LEU A 228 15.25 -10.99 -1.00
N TYR A 229 14.64 -10.90 -2.19
CA TYR A 229 13.88 -12.02 -2.77
C TYR A 229 14.75 -13.23 -3.09
N HIS A 230 15.93 -13.00 -3.67
CA HIS A 230 16.83 -14.07 -4.10
C HIS A 230 17.42 -14.84 -2.90
N LEU A 231 18.05 -14.14 -1.94
CA LEU A 231 18.72 -14.77 -0.82
C LEU A 231 17.78 -15.47 0.16
N THR A 232 16.54 -15.03 0.25
CA THR A 232 15.53 -15.64 1.14
C THR A 232 14.64 -16.64 0.42
N ASN A 233 14.81 -16.83 -0.90
CA ASN A 233 13.95 -17.66 -1.75
C ASN A 233 12.45 -17.29 -1.63
N SER A 234 12.16 -16.02 -1.38
CA SER A 234 10.79 -15.58 -1.07
C SER A 234 9.93 -15.26 -2.28
N ILE A 235 10.44 -15.41 -3.49
CA ILE A 235 9.65 -15.15 -4.71
C ILE A 235 8.45 -16.08 -4.84
N ILE A 236 8.59 -17.38 -4.50
CA ILE A 236 7.49 -18.35 -4.51
C ILE A 236 6.43 -17.97 -3.48
N THR A 237 6.85 -17.79 -2.22
CA THR A 237 5.93 -17.56 -1.11
C THR A 237 5.23 -16.21 -1.20
N SER A 238 5.91 -15.17 -1.69
CA SER A 238 5.31 -13.87 -1.92
C SER A 238 4.30 -13.90 -3.08
N SER A 239 4.58 -14.65 -4.16
CA SER A 239 3.66 -14.83 -5.27
C SER A 239 2.38 -15.57 -4.85
N ARG A 240 2.46 -16.51 -3.90
CA ARG A 240 1.28 -17.21 -3.36
C ARG A 240 0.27 -16.28 -2.72
N LEU A 241 0.68 -15.13 -2.18
CA LEU A 241 -0.27 -14.15 -1.61
C LEU A 241 -1.28 -13.65 -2.66
N PHE A 242 -0.88 -13.54 -3.94
CA PHE A 242 -1.80 -13.19 -5.03
C PHE A 242 -2.86 -14.29 -5.24
N ALA A 243 -2.44 -15.55 -5.27
CA ALA A 243 -3.37 -16.68 -5.41
C ALA A 243 -4.33 -16.75 -4.21
N GLU A 244 -3.82 -16.56 -2.99
CA GLU A 244 -4.63 -16.55 -1.78
C GLU A 244 -5.61 -15.38 -1.74
N THR A 245 -5.24 -14.21 -2.27
CA THR A 245 -6.15 -13.04 -2.37
C THR A 245 -7.41 -13.37 -3.18
N HIS A 246 -7.29 -14.23 -4.20
CA HIS A 246 -8.39 -14.65 -5.05
C HIS A 246 -8.97 -16.01 -4.70
N SER A 247 -8.56 -16.61 -3.58
CA SER A 247 -9.11 -17.89 -3.11
C SER A 247 -10.61 -17.77 -2.82
N GLN A 248 -11.31 -18.90 -2.90
CA GLN A 248 -12.73 -18.97 -2.55
C GLN A 248 -12.95 -18.47 -1.12
N GLN A 249 -12.09 -18.89 -0.19
CA GLN A 249 -12.15 -18.46 1.21
C GLN A 249 -12.12 -16.94 1.37
N GLN A 250 -11.22 -16.23 0.64
CA GLN A 250 -11.15 -14.77 0.73
C GLN A 250 -12.39 -14.10 0.13
N ARG A 251 -12.91 -14.62 -0.99
CA ARG A 251 -14.13 -14.08 -1.61
C ARG A 251 -15.35 -14.24 -0.73
N GLU A 252 -15.48 -15.38 -0.03
CA GLU A 252 -16.59 -15.65 0.89
C GLU A 252 -16.60 -14.73 2.12
N LEU A 253 -15.45 -14.22 2.54
CA LEU A 253 -15.36 -13.25 3.63
C LEU A 253 -15.93 -11.87 3.24
N GLN A 254 -16.05 -11.55 1.97
CA GLN A 254 -16.63 -10.31 1.42
C GLN A 254 -16.13 -9.03 2.10
N MET A 255 -14.87 -9.00 2.51
CA MET A 255 -14.33 -7.91 3.33
C MET A 255 -14.37 -6.54 2.63
N ASP A 256 -14.36 -6.49 1.30
CA ASP A 256 -14.49 -5.24 0.56
C ASP A 256 -15.88 -4.61 0.71
N TRP A 257 -16.92 -5.41 0.99
CA TRP A 257 -18.28 -4.96 1.24
C TRP A 257 -18.52 -4.43 2.65
N VAL A 258 -17.69 -4.82 3.60
CA VAL A 258 -17.81 -4.38 4.99
C VAL A 258 -17.14 -3.02 5.13
N PRO A 259 -17.90 -1.92 5.38
CA PRO A 259 -17.31 -0.60 5.52
C PRO A 259 -16.55 -0.46 6.85
N THR A 260 -15.64 0.51 6.89
CA THR A 260 -14.95 0.92 8.12
C THR A 260 -15.20 2.39 8.42
N ASP A 261 -15.33 2.70 9.72
CA ASP A 261 -15.44 4.06 10.25
C ASP A 261 -14.07 4.61 10.72
N VAL A 262 -12.99 3.86 10.56
CA VAL A 262 -11.64 4.33 10.85
C VAL A 262 -11.30 5.52 9.95
N PRO A 263 -10.79 6.63 10.53
CA PRO A 263 -10.32 7.77 9.74
C PRO A 263 -9.35 7.31 8.66
N THR A 264 -9.66 7.61 7.40
CA THR A 264 -8.89 7.12 6.25
C THR A 264 -8.29 8.26 5.46
N GLY A 265 -7.03 8.08 5.03
CA GLY A 265 -6.29 8.96 4.16
C GLY A 265 -5.81 8.27 2.89
N CYS A 266 -6.06 8.91 1.73
CA CYS A 266 -5.64 8.42 0.43
C CYS A 266 -4.75 9.43 -0.28
N ALA A 267 -3.49 9.06 -0.52
CA ALA A 267 -2.53 9.81 -1.32
C ALA A 267 -2.36 9.12 -2.68
N ARG A 268 -2.96 9.65 -3.73
CA ARG A 268 -2.96 9.03 -5.07
C ARG A 268 -1.92 9.68 -5.96
N PHE A 269 -1.11 8.88 -6.64
CA PHE A 269 -0.01 9.33 -7.48
C PHE A 269 -0.29 9.02 -8.95
N LYS A 270 0.06 9.95 -9.85
CA LYS A 270 -0.32 9.95 -11.28
C LYS A 270 -0.05 8.63 -12.00
N HIS A 271 1.10 8.02 -11.71
CA HIS A 271 1.58 6.85 -12.44
C HIS A 271 1.31 5.52 -11.72
N ASP A 272 0.55 5.55 -10.61
CA ASP A 272 0.16 4.33 -9.91
C ASP A 272 -0.72 3.42 -10.78
N LEU A 273 -0.79 2.15 -10.40
CA LEU A 273 -1.43 1.07 -11.15
C LEU A 273 -2.92 1.34 -11.42
N ILE A 274 -3.64 1.80 -10.39
CA ILE A 274 -5.09 1.98 -10.44
C ILE A 274 -5.53 3.17 -9.57
N HIS A 275 -6.59 3.83 -10.02
CA HIS A 275 -7.17 4.94 -9.28
C HIS A 275 -8.66 4.75 -9.08
N PHE A 276 -9.13 5.13 -7.89
CA PHE A 276 -10.55 5.16 -7.54
C PHE A 276 -10.99 6.59 -7.24
N TYR A 277 -12.20 6.94 -7.65
CA TYR A 277 -12.83 8.21 -7.29
C TYR A 277 -13.27 8.20 -5.82
N ASP A 278 -13.36 9.38 -5.20
CA ASP A 278 -13.77 9.49 -3.80
C ASP A 278 -15.16 8.91 -3.53
N ASN A 279 -16.08 9.01 -4.50
CA ASN A 279 -17.43 8.44 -4.36
C ASN A 279 -17.45 6.91 -4.40
N GLN A 280 -16.42 6.27 -4.98
CA GLN A 280 -16.21 4.83 -4.90
C GLN A 280 -15.61 4.46 -3.54
N LEU A 281 -14.56 5.16 -3.12
CA LEU A 281 -13.85 4.91 -1.87
C LEU A 281 -14.73 5.06 -0.64
N LYS A 282 -15.66 6.02 -0.65
CA LYS A 282 -16.61 6.27 0.47
C LYS A 282 -17.60 5.14 0.72
N ASP A 283 -17.76 4.19 -0.20
CA ASP A 283 -18.58 3.00 0.06
C ASP A 283 -17.90 2.08 1.10
N LYS A 284 -16.57 2.07 1.13
CA LYS A 284 -15.76 1.29 2.08
C LYS A 284 -15.27 2.14 3.25
N TYR A 285 -14.73 3.32 2.95
CA TYR A 285 -14.09 4.21 3.92
C TYR A 285 -15.02 5.37 4.25
N ARG A 286 -15.94 5.18 5.20
CA ARG A 286 -16.97 6.18 5.55
C ARG A 286 -16.37 7.50 6.02
N ASN A 287 -15.25 7.44 6.75
CA ASN A 287 -14.50 8.58 7.22
C ASN A 287 -13.25 8.82 6.35
N LEU A 288 -13.43 8.98 5.05
CA LEU A 288 -12.37 9.44 4.14
C LEU A 288 -12.13 10.94 4.39
N ILE A 289 -11.28 11.24 5.39
CA ILE A 289 -11.02 12.62 5.87
C ILE A 289 -9.84 13.30 5.17
N HIS A 290 -9.03 12.51 4.46
CA HIS A 290 -7.89 12.99 3.71
C HIS A 290 -7.87 12.29 2.35
N SER A 291 -7.92 13.08 1.28
CA SER A 291 -7.92 12.57 -0.10
C SER A 291 -7.15 13.55 -0.96
N LYS A 292 -5.99 13.12 -1.46
CA LYS A 292 -5.14 13.92 -2.33
C LYS A 292 -4.77 13.16 -3.59
N TYR A 293 -4.54 13.95 -4.64
CA TYR A 293 -3.95 13.49 -5.89
C TYR A 293 -2.68 14.29 -6.18
N TYR A 294 -1.62 13.60 -6.56
CA TYR A 294 -0.35 14.16 -6.91
C TYR A 294 -0.08 13.97 -8.40
N SER A 295 0.28 15.05 -9.08
CA SER A 295 0.56 15.08 -10.53
C SER A 295 1.87 14.41 -10.92
N ASN A 296 2.60 13.88 -9.96
CA ASN A 296 3.87 13.17 -10.13
C ASN A 296 3.95 12.01 -9.13
N GLY A 297 4.91 11.09 -9.33
CA GLY A 297 5.08 9.89 -8.53
C GLY A 297 4.27 8.72 -9.04
N GLY A 298 4.65 7.53 -8.64
CA GLY A 298 4.06 6.26 -9.03
C GLY A 298 3.81 5.35 -7.83
N HIS A 299 3.84 4.08 -8.10
CA HIS A 299 3.48 3.03 -7.15
C HIS A 299 4.42 2.95 -5.95
N PHE A 300 5.72 3.15 -6.16
CA PHE A 300 6.76 3.00 -5.14
C PHE A 300 7.12 4.32 -4.47
N VAL A 301 6.13 5.16 -4.22
CA VAL A 301 6.29 6.53 -3.74
C VAL A 301 7.12 6.67 -2.47
N ALA A 302 7.09 5.68 -1.59
CA ALA A 302 7.89 5.69 -0.36
C ALA A 302 9.40 5.72 -0.63
N LEU A 303 9.86 5.13 -1.74
CA LEU A 303 11.23 5.21 -2.21
C LEU A 303 11.45 6.32 -3.25
N GLU A 304 10.47 6.54 -4.14
CA GLU A 304 10.55 7.54 -5.21
C GLU A 304 10.55 8.98 -4.68
N MET A 305 9.61 9.28 -3.78
CA MET A 305 9.31 10.63 -3.28
C MET A 305 9.03 10.64 -1.77
N PRO A 306 9.97 10.14 -0.94
CA PRO A 306 9.75 9.93 0.49
C PRO A 306 9.39 11.21 1.24
N GLN A 307 9.88 12.38 0.77
CA GLN A 307 9.56 13.66 1.37
C GLN A 307 8.08 14.03 1.18
N LEU A 308 7.54 13.74 -0.01
CA LEU A 308 6.16 14.04 -0.33
C LEU A 308 5.20 13.12 0.44
N LEU A 309 5.49 11.82 0.47
CA LEU A 309 4.71 10.85 1.23
C LEU A 309 4.74 11.15 2.74
N TYR A 310 5.92 11.51 3.28
CA TYR A 310 6.05 11.95 4.66
C TYR A 310 5.17 13.16 4.97
N ALA A 311 5.22 14.21 4.14
CA ALA A 311 4.42 15.42 4.34
C ALA A 311 2.92 15.14 4.28
N ASP A 312 2.49 14.28 3.37
CA ASP A 312 1.10 13.83 3.24
C ASP A 312 0.64 13.05 4.48
N PHE A 313 1.45 12.10 4.94
CA PHE A 313 1.17 11.32 6.14
C PHE A 313 1.06 12.20 7.39
N ILE A 314 1.94 13.19 7.58
CA ILE A 314 1.87 14.15 8.70
C ILE A 314 0.59 14.98 8.63
N GLU A 315 0.19 15.42 7.45
CA GLU A 315 -1.08 16.15 7.29
C GLU A 315 -2.28 15.27 7.63
N PHE A 316 -2.25 14.01 7.21
CA PHE A 316 -3.27 13.04 7.58
C PHE A 316 -3.35 12.85 9.10
N VAL A 317 -2.22 12.66 9.80
CA VAL A 317 -2.18 12.53 11.28
C VAL A 317 -2.83 13.74 11.95
N LYS A 318 -2.51 14.96 11.49
CA LYS A 318 -3.14 16.19 12.00
C LYS A 318 -4.66 16.22 11.82
N LYS A 319 -5.14 15.71 10.69
CA LYS A 319 -6.60 15.61 10.43
C LYS A 319 -7.27 14.57 11.32
N VAL A 320 -6.61 13.44 11.60
CA VAL A 320 -7.13 12.43 12.53
C VAL A 320 -7.23 12.98 13.95
N GLU A 321 -6.23 13.70 14.44
CA GLU A 321 -6.30 14.35 15.77
C GLU A 321 -7.49 15.32 15.87
N LYS A 322 -7.65 16.16 14.84
CA LYS A 322 -8.78 17.12 14.80
C LYS A 322 -10.13 16.40 14.75
N PHE A 323 -10.23 15.35 13.94
CA PHE A 323 -11.45 14.54 13.81
C PHE A 323 -11.81 13.87 15.14
N SER A 324 -10.84 13.22 15.81
CA SER A 324 -11.05 12.56 17.11
C SER A 324 -11.43 13.55 18.21
N SER A 325 -10.84 14.75 18.20
CA SER A 325 -11.20 15.81 19.16
C SER A 325 -12.64 16.31 18.96
N SER A 326 -13.14 16.34 17.71
CA SER A 326 -14.51 16.74 17.41
C SER A 326 -15.55 15.70 17.87
N LEU A 327 -15.20 14.42 17.90
CA LEU A 327 -16.07 13.35 18.41
C LEU A 327 -16.12 13.25 19.94
N ALA A 328 -15.11 13.74 20.63
CA ALA A 328 -15.06 13.75 22.10
C ALA A 328 -15.98 14.83 22.73
N TRP A 329 -16.66 15.65 21.93
CA TRP A 329 -17.63 16.68 22.36
C TRP A 329 -19.10 16.21 22.24
N PHE A 330 -19.34 14.97 21.81
CA PHE A 330 -20.63 14.28 21.80
C PHE A 330 -20.58 13.03 22.70
#